data_2d5c141d316f7e46df2f2ae1d14985b5
#
_entry.id   2d5c141d316f7e46df2f2ae1d14985b5
#
_cell.length_a   1.000
_cell.length_b   1.000
_cell.length_c   1.000
_cell.angle_alpha   90.00
_cell.angle_beta   90.00
_cell.angle_gamma   90.00
#
_symmetry.space_group_name_H-M   'P 1'
#
loop_
_entity.id
_entity.type
_entity.pdbx_description
1 polymer ?
#
loop_
_entity_poly.entity_id
_entity_poly.type
_entity_poly.pdbx_seq_one_letter_code
_entity_poly.pdbx_strand_id
1 'polypeptide(L)'
;MTTDAAKAAYAELAGLTVFSAKKKMVELLEASGELLQVSKPFSHPVKFYEKGDRALEIVSTRQWYLRNGARDEAFREKLIALGQGMQWHPDFMRVRYENWTNGLTGDWLISRQRFFGVPIPVWYPLDENGERVEGGVITAEVASLPVDPTTDVPPGFTESQRGVPGGFEGEKDIFDTWATSSLTPQLAGGWQRDEELWNVVAPFDLRPQGQDIIRTWLFSTMVRSALEDDRAPWSDAAISGFIVDPDRKKMSKSKGNVVTPADILDQHGTDAVRYWAASSRLGADAAFDPQNPTQVKIGRRLAIKVLNAAKFVLSFPVPAGAEVTHALDAAMLATLDRVVRDATAAFEAYDHARALEITEAFFWTFCDDYLELVKERAYNQTDVGQASAALALRTALSTLLRLLAPVLAFATEEAWSWFEDGSVHTASWPEPVEGGAPGDPGVLAAASAALIGIRRAKTEAKASQKTPVARLVLGGDDVTIAALRLAEGDLKAVGRIAELELVGGGEGLVVQAVELAPEA
;
A
#
# COMPACT_ATOMS: atom_id res chain seq x y z
N MET A 1 -28.13 -27.28 -34.77
CA MET A 1 -27.76 -28.40 -35.67
C MET A 1 -28.38 -28.17 -37.01
N THR A 2 -27.60 -28.20 -38.07
CA THR A 2 -28.04 -27.75 -39.43
C THR A 2 -28.43 -28.91 -40.34
N THR A 3 -28.11 -30.16 -40.04
CA THR A 3 -28.45 -31.32 -40.88
C THR A 3 -29.40 -32.26 -40.13
N ASP A 4 -30.28 -32.93 -40.88
CA ASP A 4 -31.25 -33.88 -40.33
C ASP A 4 -30.55 -35.11 -39.72
N ALA A 5 -29.43 -35.54 -40.30
CA ALA A 5 -28.58 -36.60 -39.71
C ALA A 5 -28.04 -36.21 -38.34
N ALA A 6 -27.57 -34.95 -38.16
CA ALA A 6 -27.08 -34.50 -36.85
C ALA A 6 -28.23 -34.35 -35.83
N LYS A 7 -29.43 -33.94 -36.26
CA LYS A 7 -30.63 -33.91 -35.41
C LYS A 7 -31.02 -35.32 -34.93
N ALA A 8 -31.01 -36.29 -35.85
CA ALA A 8 -31.34 -37.68 -35.53
C ALA A 8 -30.35 -38.28 -34.55
N ALA A 9 -29.04 -38.11 -34.77
CA ALA A 9 -28.00 -38.58 -33.84
C ALA A 9 -28.09 -37.92 -32.43
N TYR A 10 -28.44 -36.63 -32.40
CA TYR A 10 -28.63 -35.94 -31.10
C TYR A 10 -29.90 -36.43 -30.38
N ALA A 11 -30.95 -36.76 -31.09
CA ALA A 11 -32.19 -37.27 -30.49
C ALA A 11 -31.97 -38.56 -29.67
N GLU A 12 -31.00 -39.37 -30.06
CA GLU A 12 -30.62 -40.57 -29.31
C GLU A 12 -29.89 -40.27 -27.97
N LEU A 13 -29.33 -39.04 -27.83
CA LEU A 13 -28.61 -38.58 -26.63
C LEU A 13 -29.46 -37.68 -25.76
N ALA A 14 -30.47 -37.03 -26.32
CA ALA A 14 -31.30 -36.05 -25.64
C ALA A 14 -32.06 -36.71 -24.47
N GLY A 15 -32.05 -36.01 -23.30
CA GLY A 15 -32.69 -36.53 -22.08
C GLY A 15 -31.90 -37.58 -21.29
N LEU A 16 -30.77 -38.04 -21.79
CA LEU A 16 -29.87 -38.93 -21.03
C LEU A 16 -29.07 -38.18 -20.00
N THR A 17 -28.71 -38.86 -18.91
CA THR A 17 -27.68 -38.32 -17.99
C THR A 17 -26.33 -38.27 -18.71
N VAL A 18 -25.42 -37.40 -18.26
CA VAL A 18 -24.07 -37.26 -18.83
C VAL A 18 -23.34 -38.62 -18.88
N PHE A 19 -23.51 -39.44 -17.83
CA PHE A 19 -22.93 -40.78 -17.79
C PHE A 19 -23.49 -41.69 -18.86
N SER A 20 -24.82 -41.74 -19.00
CA SER A 20 -25.51 -42.56 -20.02
C SER A 20 -25.24 -42.05 -21.44
N ALA A 21 -25.19 -40.76 -21.64
CA ALA A 21 -24.88 -40.14 -22.93
C ALA A 21 -23.45 -40.48 -23.40
N LYS A 22 -22.46 -40.45 -22.49
CA LYS A 22 -21.08 -40.86 -22.81
C LYS A 22 -21.01 -42.31 -23.25
N LYS A 23 -21.70 -43.22 -22.55
CA LYS A 23 -21.77 -44.63 -22.94
C LYS A 23 -22.42 -44.79 -24.30
N LYS A 24 -23.57 -44.16 -24.51
CA LYS A 24 -24.28 -44.21 -25.80
C LYS A 24 -23.44 -43.64 -26.94
N MET A 25 -22.69 -42.55 -26.70
CA MET A 25 -21.80 -41.96 -27.71
C MET A 25 -20.69 -42.96 -28.13
N VAL A 26 -20.11 -43.71 -27.20
CA VAL A 26 -19.12 -44.77 -27.53
C VAL A 26 -19.75 -45.83 -28.41
N GLU A 27 -20.97 -46.32 -28.09
CA GLU A 27 -21.71 -47.31 -28.90
C GLU A 27 -21.99 -46.78 -30.33
N LEU A 28 -22.35 -45.51 -30.48
CA LEU A 28 -22.58 -44.88 -31.77
C LEU A 28 -21.32 -44.76 -32.63
N LEU A 29 -20.18 -44.39 -31.99
CA LEU A 29 -18.88 -44.28 -32.66
C LEU A 29 -18.31 -45.68 -33.02
N GLU A 30 -18.57 -46.70 -32.24
CA GLU A 30 -18.25 -48.10 -32.61
C GLU A 30 -19.08 -48.55 -33.83
N ALA A 31 -20.38 -48.30 -33.82
CA ALA A 31 -21.29 -48.67 -34.90
C ALA A 31 -20.98 -47.95 -36.23
N SER A 32 -20.51 -46.68 -36.18
CA SER A 32 -20.12 -45.91 -37.37
C SER A 32 -18.70 -46.23 -37.86
N GLY A 33 -17.89 -46.96 -37.08
CA GLY A 33 -16.47 -47.26 -37.36
C GLY A 33 -15.53 -46.08 -37.14
N GLU A 34 -15.99 -45.01 -36.50
CA GLU A 34 -15.19 -43.80 -36.19
C GLU A 34 -14.39 -43.94 -34.91
N LEU A 35 -14.62 -44.97 -34.12
CA LEU A 35 -13.85 -45.26 -32.94
C LEU A 35 -12.49 -45.89 -33.31
N LEU A 36 -11.42 -45.08 -33.28
CA LEU A 36 -10.08 -45.52 -33.71
C LEU A 36 -9.37 -46.42 -32.70
N GLN A 37 -9.78 -46.42 -31.44
CA GLN A 37 -9.24 -47.26 -30.38
C GLN A 37 -10.34 -47.64 -29.39
N VAL A 38 -10.23 -48.88 -28.85
CA VAL A 38 -11.09 -49.31 -27.75
C VAL A 38 -10.96 -48.40 -26.56
N SER A 39 -12.09 -47.98 -26.02
CA SER A 39 -12.16 -47.12 -24.82
C SER A 39 -11.36 -47.75 -23.67
N LYS A 40 -10.38 -47.01 -23.11
CA LYS A 40 -9.59 -47.39 -21.95
C LYS A 40 -9.93 -46.50 -20.75
N PRO A 41 -10.12 -47.08 -19.56
CA PRO A 41 -10.26 -46.29 -18.35
C PRO A 41 -9.00 -45.46 -18.12
N PHE A 42 -9.16 -44.16 -17.88
CA PHE A 42 -8.08 -43.30 -17.43
C PHE A 42 -8.59 -42.37 -16.30
N SER A 43 -7.69 -41.95 -15.44
CA SER A 43 -8.00 -41.05 -14.35
C SER A 43 -7.31 -39.71 -14.57
N HIS A 44 -8.05 -38.64 -14.41
CA HIS A 44 -7.50 -37.27 -14.41
C HIS A 44 -8.17 -36.42 -13.34
N PRO A 45 -7.49 -35.41 -12.80
CA PRO A 45 -8.09 -34.49 -11.85
C PRO A 45 -9.22 -33.70 -12.50
N VAL A 46 -10.39 -33.65 -11.89
CA VAL A 46 -11.51 -32.78 -12.27
C VAL A 46 -11.75 -31.76 -11.19
N LYS A 47 -12.18 -30.56 -11.60
CA LYS A 47 -12.57 -29.50 -10.65
C LYS A 47 -13.98 -29.80 -10.15
N PHE A 48 -14.17 -29.62 -8.84
CA PHE A 48 -15.46 -29.74 -8.19
C PHE A 48 -16.03 -28.35 -7.90
N TYR A 49 -17.33 -28.28 -7.72
CA TYR A 49 -18.00 -27.08 -7.22
C TYR A 49 -17.46 -26.74 -5.82
N GLU A 50 -17.11 -25.46 -5.60
CA GLU A 50 -16.40 -24.99 -4.40
C GLU A 50 -17.10 -25.32 -3.07
N LYS A 51 -18.43 -25.44 -3.09
CA LYS A 51 -19.28 -25.70 -1.92
C LYS A 51 -20.04 -27.02 -1.97
N GLY A 52 -19.53 -28.01 -2.71
CA GLY A 52 -20.21 -29.32 -2.83
C GLY A 52 -19.37 -30.38 -3.50
N ASP A 53 -19.94 -31.57 -3.62
CA ASP A 53 -19.25 -32.80 -4.05
C ASP A 53 -19.52 -33.13 -5.53
N ARG A 54 -20.06 -32.19 -6.33
CA ARG A 54 -20.32 -32.42 -7.75
C ARG A 54 -19.18 -31.91 -8.60
N ALA A 55 -18.71 -32.77 -9.51
CA ALA A 55 -17.75 -32.41 -10.52
C ALA A 55 -18.34 -31.33 -11.45
N LEU A 56 -17.51 -30.36 -11.85
CA LEU A 56 -17.90 -29.35 -12.84
C LEU A 56 -17.98 -29.99 -14.21
N GLU A 57 -19.03 -29.62 -14.96
CA GLU A 57 -19.27 -30.04 -16.33
C GLU A 57 -19.13 -28.86 -17.28
N ILE A 58 -18.76 -29.16 -18.53
CA ILE A 58 -18.69 -28.15 -19.60
C ILE A 58 -20.05 -28.11 -20.30
N VAL A 59 -20.68 -26.93 -20.30
CA VAL A 59 -21.96 -26.68 -20.96
C VAL A 59 -21.83 -25.52 -21.94
N SER A 60 -22.58 -25.58 -23.06
CA SER A 60 -22.69 -24.46 -23.98
C SER A 60 -23.84 -23.57 -23.54
N THR A 61 -23.55 -22.29 -23.29
CA THR A 61 -24.56 -21.29 -22.99
C THR A 61 -24.27 -20.01 -23.75
N ARG A 62 -25.30 -19.17 -23.99
CA ARG A 62 -25.10 -17.84 -24.52
C ARG A 62 -24.58 -16.94 -23.41
N GLN A 63 -23.56 -16.13 -23.73
CA GLN A 63 -22.90 -15.27 -22.77
C GLN A 63 -22.54 -13.95 -23.42
N TRP A 64 -22.38 -12.91 -22.60
CA TRP A 64 -21.84 -11.63 -23.02
C TRP A 64 -20.32 -11.63 -22.90
N TYR A 65 -19.66 -11.19 -23.97
CA TYR A 65 -18.21 -11.06 -24.05
C TYR A 65 -17.82 -9.64 -24.42
N LEU A 66 -16.81 -9.11 -23.77
CA LEU A 66 -16.15 -7.85 -24.13
C LEU A 66 -14.84 -8.17 -24.84
N ARG A 67 -14.61 -7.52 -25.99
CA ARG A 67 -13.33 -7.60 -26.69
C ARG A 67 -12.23 -6.97 -25.82
N ASN A 68 -11.18 -7.73 -25.53
CA ASN A 68 -10.12 -7.33 -24.60
C ASN A 68 -8.70 -7.43 -25.21
N GLY A 69 -8.60 -7.54 -26.54
CA GLY A 69 -7.34 -7.70 -27.24
C GLY A 69 -6.90 -9.15 -27.46
N ALA A 70 -7.63 -10.16 -26.92
CA ALA A 70 -7.26 -11.56 -27.13
C ALA A 70 -7.28 -11.98 -28.62
N ARG A 71 -8.26 -11.47 -29.37
CA ARG A 71 -8.47 -11.75 -30.79
C ARG A 71 -8.22 -10.55 -31.69
N ASP A 72 -7.86 -9.42 -31.12
CA ASP A 72 -7.56 -8.16 -31.80
C ASP A 72 -6.14 -7.75 -31.42
N GLU A 73 -5.21 -8.00 -32.32
CA GLU A 73 -3.78 -7.76 -32.10
C GLU A 73 -3.48 -6.27 -31.95
N ALA A 74 -4.11 -5.42 -32.77
CA ALA A 74 -3.90 -3.98 -32.69
C ALA A 74 -4.37 -3.40 -31.36
N PHE A 75 -5.52 -3.88 -30.85
CA PHE A 75 -6.01 -3.47 -29.54
C PHE A 75 -5.14 -4.01 -28.42
N ARG A 76 -4.60 -5.23 -28.52
CA ARG A 76 -3.65 -5.77 -27.55
C ARG A 76 -2.36 -4.95 -27.50
N GLU A 77 -1.79 -4.59 -28.66
CA GLU A 77 -0.60 -3.73 -28.72
C GLU A 77 -0.86 -2.35 -28.11
N LYS A 78 -2.04 -1.77 -28.36
CA LYS A 78 -2.47 -0.52 -27.72
C LYS A 78 -2.50 -0.65 -26.19
N LEU A 79 -3.11 -1.72 -25.65
CA LEU A 79 -3.13 -1.95 -24.20
C LEU A 79 -1.73 -2.07 -23.61
N ILE A 80 -0.82 -2.77 -24.29
CA ILE A 80 0.60 -2.88 -23.87
C ILE A 80 1.26 -1.52 -23.89
N ALA A 81 1.10 -0.74 -24.95
CA ALA A 81 1.69 0.60 -25.07
C ALA A 81 1.19 1.54 -23.97
N LEU A 82 -0.11 1.51 -23.66
CA LEU A 82 -0.68 2.29 -22.55
C LEU A 82 -0.05 1.88 -21.19
N GLY A 83 0.12 0.59 -20.95
CA GLY A 83 0.78 0.10 -19.73
C GLY A 83 2.27 0.46 -19.64
N GLN A 84 2.96 0.54 -20.79
CA GLN A 84 4.36 1.00 -20.88
C GLN A 84 4.51 2.51 -20.67
N GLY A 85 3.49 3.28 -21.00
CA GLY A 85 3.43 4.73 -20.76
C GLY A 85 3.20 5.12 -19.31
N MET A 86 2.79 4.20 -18.45
CA MET A 86 2.60 4.42 -17.02
C MET A 86 3.90 4.20 -16.24
N GLN A 87 4.03 4.86 -15.08
CA GLN A 87 5.07 4.56 -14.10
C GLN A 87 4.61 3.42 -13.18
N TRP A 88 5.48 2.46 -12.93
CA TRP A 88 5.18 1.30 -12.08
C TRP A 88 6.09 1.29 -10.85
N HIS A 89 5.47 1.18 -9.68
CA HIS A 89 6.18 1.11 -8.41
C HIS A 89 5.91 -0.24 -7.71
N PRO A 90 6.86 -1.18 -7.74
CA PRO A 90 8.15 -1.14 -8.45
C PRO A 90 8.00 -1.47 -9.95
N ASP A 91 8.93 -1.01 -10.77
CA ASP A 91 8.92 -1.13 -12.24
C ASP A 91 8.74 -2.57 -12.74
N PHE A 92 9.32 -3.57 -12.08
CA PHE A 92 9.20 -4.97 -12.47
C PHE A 92 7.76 -5.51 -12.47
N MET A 93 6.81 -4.85 -11.80
CA MET A 93 5.40 -5.25 -11.79
C MET A 93 4.71 -5.03 -13.14
N ARG A 94 5.23 -4.15 -13.99
CA ARG A 94 4.79 -3.98 -15.38
C ARG A 94 4.82 -5.28 -16.16
N VAL A 95 5.85 -6.11 -15.96
CA VAL A 95 6.01 -7.40 -16.66
C VAL A 95 4.81 -8.34 -16.36
N ARG A 96 4.21 -8.26 -15.18
CA ARG A 96 3.01 -9.06 -14.87
C ARG A 96 1.79 -8.63 -15.69
N TYR A 97 1.64 -7.35 -15.91
CA TYR A 97 0.59 -6.80 -16.77
C TYR A 97 0.82 -7.19 -18.24
N GLU A 98 2.03 -7.00 -18.75
CA GLU A 98 2.40 -7.35 -20.14
C GLU A 98 2.23 -8.85 -20.40
N ASN A 99 2.70 -9.70 -19.50
CA ASN A 99 2.54 -11.16 -19.63
C ASN A 99 1.06 -11.59 -19.61
N TRP A 100 0.24 -10.95 -18.78
CA TRP A 100 -1.19 -11.20 -18.76
C TRP A 100 -1.83 -10.80 -20.09
N THR A 101 -1.56 -9.60 -20.58
CA THR A 101 -2.12 -9.05 -21.83
C THR A 101 -1.69 -9.88 -23.04
N ASN A 102 -0.42 -10.30 -23.12
CA ASN A 102 0.09 -11.16 -24.18
C ASN A 102 -0.45 -12.60 -24.08
N GLY A 103 -0.74 -13.08 -22.89
CA GLY A 103 -1.23 -14.43 -22.64
C GLY A 103 -2.75 -14.60 -22.80
N LEU A 104 -3.48 -13.58 -23.23
CA LEU A 104 -4.92 -13.67 -23.42
C LEU A 104 -5.29 -14.63 -24.56
N THR A 105 -6.18 -15.58 -24.27
CA THR A 105 -6.62 -16.62 -25.22
C THR A 105 -8.06 -16.46 -25.71
N GLY A 106 -8.83 -15.57 -25.09
CA GLY A 106 -10.23 -15.31 -25.42
C GLY A 106 -10.73 -13.99 -24.86
N ASP A 107 -11.84 -13.52 -25.42
CA ASP A 107 -12.51 -12.31 -24.98
C ASP A 107 -12.99 -12.43 -23.51
N TRP A 108 -13.19 -11.31 -22.86
CA TRP A 108 -13.58 -11.28 -21.46
C TRP A 108 -15.07 -11.61 -21.32
N LEU A 109 -15.38 -12.75 -20.69
CA LEU A 109 -16.72 -13.14 -20.30
C LEU A 109 -17.22 -12.24 -19.16
N ILE A 110 -18.16 -11.34 -19.45
CA ILE A 110 -18.67 -10.34 -18.51
C ILE A 110 -20.00 -10.68 -17.85
N SER A 111 -20.74 -11.66 -18.36
CA SER A 111 -22.03 -12.08 -17.79
C SER A 111 -21.84 -13.13 -16.68
N ARG A 112 -22.70 -13.04 -15.65
CA ARG A 112 -22.70 -13.96 -14.51
C ARG A 112 -24.11 -14.40 -14.19
N GLN A 113 -24.29 -15.71 -13.98
CA GLN A 113 -25.55 -16.34 -13.57
C GLN A 113 -25.66 -16.28 -12.05
N ARG A 114 -25.96 -15.09 -11.51
CA ARG A 114 -26.13 -14.83 -10.08
C ARG A 114 -27.39 -14.04 -9.83
N PHE A 115 -27.99 -14.25 -8.67
CA PHE A 115 -29.22 -13.55 -8.29
C PHE A 115 -28.98 -12.06 -8.01
N PHE A 116 -27.84 -11.72 -7.40
CA PHE A 116 -27.55 -10.35 -6.98
C PHE A 116 -26.33 -9.77 -7.72
N GLY A 117 -26.50 -8.57 -8.24
CA GLY A 117 -25.46 -7.80 -8.93
C GLY A 117 -26.05 -6.68 -9.78
N VAL A 118 -25.22 -6.03 -10.60
CA VAL A 118 -25.65 -4.99 -11.52
C VAL A 118 -26.21 -5.65 -12.77
N PRO A 119 -27.50 -5.45 -13.13
CA PRO A 119 -28.12 -6.04 -14.31
C PRO A 119 -27.46 -5.56 -15.61
N ILE A 120 -27.45 -6.40 -16.63
CA ILE A 120 -27.09 -6.00 -18.00
C ILE A 120 -28.37 -5.41 -18.63
N PRO A 121 -28.39 -4.10 -18.94
CA PRO A 121 -29.64 -3.37 -19.25
C PRO A 121 -30.12 -3.61 -20.67
N VAL A 122 -30.43 -4.87 -21.02
CA VAL A 122 -30.86 -5.27 -22.36
C VAL A 122 -32.02 -6.27 -22.32
N TRP A 123 -32.82 -6.25 -23.39
CA TRP A 123 -33.87 -7.22 -23.66
C TRP A 123 -33.66 -7.83 -25.05
N TYR A 124 -34.31 -8.95 -25.30
CA TYR A 124 -34.29 -9.68 -26.56
C TYR A 124 -35.69 -9.75 -27.16
N PRO A 125 -35.90 -9.32 -28.41
CA PRO A 125 -37.17 -9.53 -29.09
C PRO A 125 -37.39 -11.03 -29.32
N LEU A 126 -38.63 -11.46 -29.19
CA LEU A 126 -39.07 -12.82 -29.49
C LEU A 126 -39.78 -12.87 -30.85
N ASP A 127 -39.52 -13.93 -31.62
CA ASP A 127 -40.19 -14.18 -32.89
C ASP A 127 -41.61 -14.73 -32.68
N GLU A 128 -42.29 -15.08 -33.79
CA GLU A 128 -43.64 -15.65 -33.77
C GLU A 128 -43.72 -17.02 -33.08
N ASN A 129 -42.60 -17.69 -32.87
CA ASN A 129 -42.52 -18.97 -32.16
C ASN A 129 -42.12 -18.79 -30.67
N GLY A 130 -41.88 -17.57 -30.23
CA GLY A 130 -41.40 -17.27 -28.89
C GLY A 130 -39.88 -17.51 -28.67
N GLU A 131 -39.12 -17.70 -29.77
CA GLU A 131 -37.66 -17.86 -29.69
C GLU A 131 -37.00 -16.50 -29.85
N ARG A 132 -35.82 -16.32 -29.17
CA ARG A 132 -35.04 -15.07 -29.30
C ARG A 132 -34.64 -14.85 -30.77
N VAL A 133 -34.93 -13.67 -31.32
CA VAL A 133 -34.44 -13.24 -32.62
C VAL A 133 -32.91 -13.20 -32.62
N GLU A 134 -32.30 -13.90 -33.58
CA GLU A 134 -30.84 -13.97 -33.66
C GLU A 134 -30.25 -12.57 -33.95
N GLY A 135 -29.32 -12.11 -33.08
CA GLY A 135 -28.72 -10.79 -33.14
C GLY A 135 -29.62 -9.64 -32.68
N GLY A 136 -30.89 -9.93 -32.34
CA GLY A 136 -31.83 -8.93 -31.83
C GLY A 136 -31.48 -8.56 -30.37
N VAL A 137 -31.24 -7.28 -30.13
CA VAL A 137 -31.01 -6.71 -28.80
C VAL A 137 -31.72 -5.38 -28.69
N ILE A 138 -32.48 -5.18 -27.62
CA ILE A 138 -33.09 -3.90 -27.27
C ILE A 138 -32.34 -3.34 -26.10
N THR A 139 -31.79 -2.14 -26.24
CA THR A 139 -31.04 -1.44 -25.16
C THR A 139 -31.95 -0.46 -24.44
N ALA A 140 -31.65 -0.24 -23.16
CA ALA A 140 -32.32 0.83 -22.42
C ALA A 140 -31.91 2.21 -22.96
N GLU A 141 -32.83 3.16 -22.91
CA GLU A 141 -32.51 4.57 -23.14
C GLU A 141 -31.74 5.11 -21.93
N VAL A 142 -30.73 5.97 -22.16
CA VAL A 142 -29.91 6.54 -21.08
C VAL A 142 -30.76 7.23 -20.02
N ALA A 143 -31.80 7.93 -20.42
CA ALA A 143 -32.71 8.64 -19.52
C ALA A 143 -33.57 7.72 -18.64
N SER A 144 -33.71 6.42 -19.01
CA SER A 144 -34.47 5.43 -18.23
C SER A 144 -33.62 4.68 -17.21
N LEU A 145 -32.29 4.84 -17.24
CA LEU A 145 -31.39 4.14 -16.31
C LEU A 145 -31.54 4.68 -14.88
N PRO A 146 -31.40 3.83 -13.86
CA PRO A 146 -31.12 2.39 -13.91
C PRO A 146 -32.36 1.54 -14.25
N VAL A 147 -32.13 0.40 -14.93
CA VAL A 147 -33.19 -0.56 -15.24
C VAL A 147 -32.78 -1.99 -14.85
N ASP A 148 -33.76 -2.80 -14.47
CA ASP A 148 -33.62 -4.25 -14.32
C ASP A 148 -34.47 -4.94 -15.39
N PRO A 149 -33.87 -5.53 -16.45
CA PRO A 149 -34.61 -6.16 -17.52
C PRO A 149 -35.53 -7.31 -17.09
N THR A 150 -35.31 -7.88 -15.90
CA THR A 150 -36.15 -8.95 -15.38
C THR A 150 -37.49 -8.44 -14.86
N THR A 151 -37.58 -7.17 -14.51
CA THR A 151 -38.78 -6.50 -13.97
C THR A 151 -39.26 -5.33 -14.80
N ASP A 152 -38.35 -4.64 -15.50
CA ASP A 152 -38.68 -3.47 -16.30
C ASP A 152 -39.00 -3.86 -17.75
N VAL A 153 -39.75 -2.99 -18.44
CA VAL A 153 -40.23 -3.19 -19.81
C VAL A 153 -39.37 -2.37 -20.77
N PRO A 154 -38.92 -2.96 -21.91
CA PRO A 154 -38.17 -2.21 -22.90
C PRO A 154 -39.03 -1.16 -23.64
N PRO A 155 -38.42 -0.12 -24.22
CA PRO A 155 -39.12 0.88 -25.01
C PRO A 155 -40.03 0.25 -26.12
N GLY A 156 -41.25 0.70 -26.19
CA GLY A 156 -42.22 0.26 -27.22
C GLY A 156 -42.97 -1.03 -26.91
N PHE A 157 -42.75 -1.65 -25.73
CA PHE A 157 -43.44 -2.86 -25.30
C PHE A 157 -44.26 -2.60 -24.01
N THR A 158 -45.13 -3.56 -23.70
CA THR A 158 -45.94 -3.60 -22.47
C THR A 158 -45.60 -4.88 -21.68
N GLU A 159 -45.86 -4.91 -20.35
CA GLU A 159 -45.59 -6.09 -19.51
C GLU A 159 -46.32 -7.36 -20.00
N SER A 160 -47.50 -7.23 -20.63
CA SER A 160 -48.22 -8.35 -21.19
C SER A 160 -47.50 -9.05 -22.36
N GLN A 161 -46.48 -8.42 -22.91
CA GLN A 161 -45.68 -8.96 -24.03
C GLN A 161 -44.42 -9.69 -23.52
N ARG A 162 -44.18 -9.74 -22.21
CA ARG A 162 -43.05 -10.46 -21.64
C ARG A 162 -43.20 -11.97 -21.81
N GLY A 163 -42.26 -12.62 -22.47
CA GLY A 163 -42.18 -14.08 -22.62
C GLY A 163 -43.21 -14.68 -23.57
N VAL A 164 -43.87 -13.87 -24.41
CA VAL A 164 -44.85 -14.37 -25.40
C VAL A 164 -44.33 -14.17 -26.84
N PRO A 165 -44.82 -14.95 -27.81
CA PRO A 165 -44.48 -14.77 -29.22
C PRO A 165 -44.72 -13.33 -29.71
N GLY A 166 -43.76 -12.78 -30.46
CA GLY A 166 -43.78 -11.39 -30.89
C GLY A 166 -43.54 -10.35 -29.80
N GLY A 167 -43.22 -10.78 -28.59
CA GLY A 167 -42.90 -9.93 -27.43
C GLY A 167 -41.39 -9.82 -27.17
N PHE A 168 -41.03 -9.86 -25.89
CA PHE A 168 -39.63 -9.73 -25.46
C PHE A 168 -39.30 -10.64 -24.27
N GLU A 169 -38.03 -10.90 -24.09
CA GLU A 169 -37.45 -11.49 -22.87
C GLU A 169 -36.33 -10.58 -22.32
N GLY A 170 -36.30 -10.35 -21.02
CA GLY A 170 -35.22 -9.59 -20.35
C GLY A 170 -33.98 -10.43 -20.16
N GLU A 171 -32.80 -9.79 -20.18
CA GLU A 171 -31.56 -10.44 -19.77
C GLU A 171 -31.64 -10.77 -18.27
N LYS A 172 -31.23 -12.00 -17.92
CA LYS A 172 -31.24 -12.51 -16.54
C LYS A 172 -29.86 -12.48 -15.89
N ASP A 173 -28.82 -12.38 -16.71
CA ASP A 173 -27.46 -12.34 -16.24
C ASP A 173 -27.10 -10.93 -15.72
N ILE A 174 -26.17 -10.90 -14.79
CA ILE A 174 -25.63 -9.67 -14.25
C ILE A 174 -24.17 -9.48 -14.70
N PHE A 175 -23.65 -8.26 -14.55
CA PHE A 175 -22.25 -7.99 -14.84
C PHE A 175 -21.30 -8.70 -13.88
N ASP A 176 -20.16 -9.14 -14.40
CA ASP A 176 -18.96 -9.45 -13.62
C ASP A 176 -18.60 -8.27 -12.72
N THR A 177 -18.28 -8.52 -11.47
CA THR A 177 -17.85 -7.49 -10.52
C THR A 177 -16.64 -6.68 -11.01
N TRP A 178 -15.76 -7.28 -11.81
CA TRP A 178 -14.63 -6.57 -12.40
C TRP A 178 -15.05 -5.61 -13.53
N ALA A 179 -16.16 -5.90 -14.21
CA ALA A 179 -16.73 -4.97 -15.17
C ALA A 179 -17.28 -3.71 -14.49
N THR A 180 -17.99 -3.88 -13.36
CA THR A 180 -18.45 -2.73 -12.57
C THR A 180 -17.30 -2.01 -11.87
N SER A 181 -16.33 -2.75 -11.33
CA SER A 181 -15.13 -2.18 -10.69
C SER A 181 -14.24 -1.39 -11.67
N SER A 182 -14.29 -1.71 -12.96
CA SER A 182 -13.58 -0.97 -14.01
C SER A 182 -14.05 0.48 -14.17
N LEU A 183 -15.26 0.81 -13.68
CA LEU A 183 -15.83 2.17 -13.65
C LEU A 183 -15.30 3.03 -12.50
N THR A 184 -14.40 2.53 -11.64
CA THR A 184 -13.93 3.26 -10.46
C THR A 184 -13.39 4.67 -10.79
N PRO A 185 -12.56 4.89 -11.82
CA PRO A 185 -12.12 6.24 -12.16
C PRO A 185 -13.28 7.15 -12.57
N GLN A 186 -14.19 6.67 -13.42
CA GLN A 186 -15.34 7.44 -13.87
C GLN A 186 -16.28 7.81 -12.72
N LEU A 187 -16.53 6.87 -11.80
CA LEU A 187 -17.39 7.10 -10.63
C LEU A 187 -16.75 8.11 -9.65
N ALA A 188 -15.47 7.96 -9.36
CA ALA A 188 -14.75 8.84 -8.45
C ALA A 188 -14.55 10.24 -9.04
N GLY A 189 -14.27 10.32 -10.35
CA GLY A 189 -14.04 11.59 -11.05
C GLY A 189 -15.31 12.32 -11.51
N GLY A 190 -16.51 11.76 -11.24
CA GLY A 190 -17.77 12.41 -11.64
C GLY A 190 -18.04 12.42 -13.15
N TRP A 191 -17.46 11.46 -13.90
CA TRP A 191 -17.63 11.36 -15.35
C TRP A 191 -19.07 11.56 -15.80
N GLN A 192 -19.31 12.41 -16.80
CA GLN A 192 -20.64 12.82 -17.31
C GLN A 192 -21.57 13.50 -16.28
N ARG A 193 -21.11 13.79 -15.06
CA ARG A 193 -21.90 14.44 -14.01
C ARG A 193 -21.26 15.72 -13.48
N ASP A 194 -19.93 15.77 -13.47
CA ASP A 194 -19.12 16.88 -12.99
C ASP A 194 -17.89 17.01 -13.90
N GLU A 195 -18.05 17.80 -14.96
CA GLU A 195 -16.97 18.00 -15.95
C GLU A 195 -15.78 18.73 -15.35
N GLU A 196 -15.99 19.62 -14.40
CA GLU A 196 -14.91 20.37 -13.75
C GLU A 196 -14.01 19.40 -12.96
N LEU A 197 -14.60 18.55 -12.12
CA LEU A 197 -13.86 17.53 -11.39
C LEU A 197 -13.17 16.54 -12.34
N TRP A 198 -13.90 16.04 -13.37
CA TRP A 198 -13.34 15.08 -14.32
C TRP A 198 -12.11 15.63 -15.04
N ASN A 199 -12.13 16.88 -15.47
CA ASN A 199 -11.01 17.52 -16.16
C ASN A 199 -9.79 17.74 -15.24
N VAL A 200 -10.00 17.84 -13.95
CA VAL A 200 -8.91 17.96 -12.96
C VAL A 200 -8.28 16.61 -12.64
N VAL A 201 -9.09 15.54 -12.47
CA VAL A 201 -8.59 14.28 -11.93
C VAL A 201 -8.30 13.20 -12.97
N ALA A 202 -8.73 13.37 -14.23
CA ALA A 202 -8.58 12.34 -15.26
C ALA A 202 -7.51 12.73 -16.31
N PRO A 203 -6.44 11.91 -16.51
CA PRO A 203 -6.15 10.66 -15.81
C PRO A 203 -5.81 10.90 -14.35
N PHE A 204 -6.12 9.92 -13.48
CA PHE A 204 -5.72 9.99 -12.08
C PHE A 204 -4.20 9.87 -11.92
N ASP A 205 -3.64 10.43 -10.85
CA ASP A 205 -2.20 10.37 -10.60
C ASP A 205 -1.76 8.97 -10.20
N LEU A 206 -2.46 8.34 -9.25
CA LEU A 206 -1.98 7.12 -8.61
C LEU A 206 -3.04 6.02 -8.50
N ARG A 207 -2.61 4.79 -8.83
CA ARG A 207 -3.37 3.57 -8.62
C ARG A 207 -2.70 2.64 -7.61
N PRO A 208 -2.99 2.71 -6.30
CA PRO A 208 -2.51 1.73 -5.33
C PRO A 208 -3.36 0.46 -5.37
N GLN A 209 -2.72 -0.70 -5.44
CA GLN A 209 -3.38 -2.01 -5.40
C GLN A 209 -2.43 -3.16 -5.07
N GLY A 210 -3.01 -4.34 -4.74
CA GLY A 210 -2.27 -5.59 -4.62
C GLY A 210 -1.92 -6.21 -5.98
N GLN A 211 -0.83 -6.96 -6.04
CA GLN A 211 -0.37 -7.63 -7.26
C GLN A 211 -1.35 -8.68 -7.82
N ASP A 212 -2.23 -9.23 -7.00
CA ASP A 212 -3.19 -10.26 -7.39
C ASP A 212 -4.33 -9.74 -8.26
N ILE A 213 -4.61 -8.44 -8.23
CA ILE A 213 -5.67 -7.83 -9.02
C ILE A 213 -5.16 -7.03 -10.23
N ILE A 214 -3.87 -7.14 -10.59
CA ILE A 214 -3.35 -6.58 -11.84
C ILE A 214 -4.11 -7.13 -13.05
N ARG A 215 -4.32 -8.45 -13.09
CA ARG A 215 -5.00 -9.14 -14.19
C ARG A 215 -6.53 -9.04 -14.17
N THR A 216 -7.09 -8.44 -13.15
CA THR A 216 -8.53 -8.21 -13.00
C THR A 216 -8.83 -6.72 -12.96
N TRP A 217 -8.76 -6.09 -11.79
CA TRP A 217 -9.15 -4.69 -11.62
C TRP A 217 -8.32 -3.71 -12.47
N LEU A 218 -6.98 -3.80 -12.44
CA LEU A 218 -6.16 -2.90 -13.26
C LEU A 218 -6.42 -3.15 -14.75
N PHE A 219 -6.32 -4.42 -15.19
CA PHE A 219 -6.50 -4.78 -16.59
C PHE A 219 -7.89 -4.40 -17.13
N SER A 220 -8.96 -4.69 -16.38
CA SER A 220 -10.33 -4.35 -16.82
C SER A 220 -10.55 -2.83 -16.92
N THR A 221 -9.94 -2.05 -16.01
CA THR A 221 -10.00 -0.59 -16.08
C THR A 221 -9.19 -0.04 -17.26
N MET A 222 -8.03 -0.63 -17.56
CA MET A 222 -7.24 -0.28 -18.76
C MET A 222 -8.00 -0.55 -20.04
N VAL A 223 -8.69 -1.72 -20.14
CA VAL A 223 -9.52 -2.05 -21.31
C VAL A 223 -10.62 -1.01 -21.49
N ARG A 224 -11.33 -0.65 -20.42
CA ARG A 224 -12.38 0.36 -20.46
C ARG A 224 -11.85 1.72 -20.88
N SER A 225 -10.82 2.21 -20.22
CA SER A 225 -10.25 3.53 -20.53
C SER A 225 -9.67 3.60 -21.96
N ALA A 226 -9.07 2.51 -22.44
CA ALA A 226 -8.59 2.42 -23.81
C ALA A 226 -9.70 2.46 -24.87
N LEU A 227 -10.92 1.98 -24.52
CA LEU A 227 -12.07 2.00 -25.40
C LEU A 227 -12.85 3.31 -25.35
N GLU A 228 -12.95 3.93 -24.19
CA GLU A 228 -13.78 5.12 -23.96
C GLU A 228 -13.00 6.42 -24.16
N ASP A 229 -11.75 6.48 -23.66
CA ASP A 229 -10.95 7.71 -23.58
C ASP A 229 -9.65 7.67 -24.38
N ASP A 230 -9.30 6.55 -24.98
CA ASP A 230 -8.06 6.32 -25.75
C ASP A 230 -6.76 6.58 -24.95
N ARG A 231 -6.79 6.43 -23.63
CA ARG A 231 -5.66 6.72 -22.73
C ARG A 231 -5.60 5.75 -21.56
N ALA A 232 -4.46 5.77 -20.83
CA ALA A 232 -4.36 5.10 -19.54
C ALA A 232 -5.20 5.86 -18.48
N PRO A 233 -5.85 5.14 -17.54
CA PRO A 233 -6.68 5.78 -16.52
C PRO A 233 -5.87 6.43 -15.38
N TRP A 234 -4.57 6.11 -15.26
CA TRP A 234 -3.63 6.62 -14.24
C TRP A 234 -2.26 6.88 -14.86
N SER A 235 -1.50 7.80 -14.25
CA SER A 235 -0.08 7.99 -14.57
C SER A 235 0.80 6.96 -13.86
N ASP A 236 0.46 6.61 -12.61
CA ASP A 236 1.28 5.78 -11.74
C ASP A 236 0.49 4.59 -11.17
N ALA A 237 1.15 3.45 -11.03
CA ALA A 237 0.61 2.26 -10.40
C ALA A 237 1.51 1.78 -9.24
N ALA A 238 1.04 1.91 -8.00
CA ALA A 238 1.76 1.42 -6.82
C ALA A 238 1.26 0.02 -6.44
N ILE A 239 2.11 -0.99 -6.59
CA ILE A 239 1.73 -2.40 -6.46
C ILE A 239 2.32 -3.00 -5.19
N SER A 240 1.47 -3.41 -4.26
CA SER A 240 1.87 -4.14 -3.06
C SER A 240 2.00 -5.65 -3.32
N GLY A 241 2.83 -6.32 -2.51
CA GLY A 241 2.88 -7.77 -2.42
C GLY A 241 1.67 -8.36 -1.70
N PHE A 242 1.76 -9.65 -1.37
CA PHE A 242 0.75 -10.35 -0.56
C PHE A 242 1.01 -10.16 0.93
N ILE A 243 -0.06 -10.21 1.72
CA ILE A 243 0.06 -10.55 3.13
C ILE A 243 0.11 -12.08 3.22
N VAL A 244 1.19 -12.58 3.82
CA VAL A 244 1.44 -14.02 3.95
C VAL A 244 1.51 -14.42 5.42
N ASP A 245 1.24 -15.68 5.72
CA ASP A 245 1.39 -16.24 7.06
C ASP A 245 2.89 -16.39 7.45
N PRO A 246 3.20 -16.79 8.70
CA PRO A 246 4.58 -16.96 9.15
C PRO A 246 5.40 -17.95 8.30
N ASP A 247 4.75 -18.93 7.68
CA ASP A 247 5.36 -19.88 6.76
C ASP A 247 5.52 -19.33 5.33
N ARG A 248 5.25 -18.03 5.11
CA ARG A 248 5.24 -17.37 3.80
C ARG A 248 4.24 -17.92 2.79
N LYS A 249 3.12 -18.50 3.28
CA LYS A 249 2.03 -18.95 2.44
C LYS A 249 0.95 -17.87 2.34
N LYS A 250 0.40 -17.70 1.14
CA LYS A 250 -0.71 -16.77 0.92
C LYS A 250 -1.90 -17.13 1.83
N MET A 251 -2.40 -16.15 2.55
CA MET A 251 -3.60 -16.29 3.39
C MET A 251 -4.84 -16.52 2.51
N SER A 252 -5.69 -17.46 2.88
CA SER A 252 -6.97 -17.70 2.22
C SER A 252 -7.99 -18.31 3.20
N LYS A 253 -9.27 -17.93 3.03
CA LYS A 253 -10.36 -18.46 3.85
C LYS A 253 -10.47 -19.99 3.77
N SER A 254 -10.21 -20.57 2.59
CA SER A 254 -10.26 -22.01 2.36
C SER A 254 -9.16 -22.80 3.09
N LYS A 255 -8.03 -22.14 3.42
CA LYS A 255 -6.93 -22.75 4.18
C LYS A 255 -7.04 -22.50 5.70
N GLY A 256 -7.97 -21.65 6.13
CA GLY A 256 -8.16 -21.33 7.54
C GLY A 256 -7.00 -20.53 8.18
N ASN A 257 -6.08 -19.97 7.37
CA ASN A 257 -4.93 -19.20 7.85
C ASN A 257 -5.11 -17.68 7.73
N VAL A 258 -6.35 -17.22 7.59
CA VAL A 258 -6.67 -15.80 7.55
C VAL A 258 -6.66 -15.23 8.96
N VAL A 259 -5.90 -14.16 9.16
CA VAL A 259 -5.92 -13.36 10.39
C VAL A 259 -6.65 -12.05 10.11
N THR A 260 -7.62 -11.74 10.96
CA THR A 260 -8.30 -10.44 10.90
C THR A 260 -7.53 -9.41 11.73
N PRO A 261 -7.51 -8.14 11.33
CA PRO A 261 -6.76 -7.13 12.06
C PRO A 261 -7.41 -6.70 13.39
N ALA A 262 -8.66 -7.06 13.68
CA ALA A 262 -9.43 -6.57 14.82
C ALA A 262 -8.70 -6.77 16.16
N ASP A 263 -8.31 -8.01 16.47
CA ASP A 263 -7.64 -8.34 17.74
C ASP A 263 -6.28 -7.60 17.89
N ILE A 264 -5.58 -7.39 16.77
CA ILE A 264 -4.28 -6.70 16.77
C ILE A 264 -4.47 -5.19 16.95
N LEU A 265 -5.52 -4.61 16.36
CA LEU A 265 -5.88 -3.21 16.56
C LEU A 265 -6.24 -2.95 18.04
N ASP A 266 -7.04 -3.83 18.65
CA ASP A 266 -7.43 -3.70 20.05
C ASP A 266 -6.23 -3.82 21.01
N GLN A 267 -5.30 -4.73 20.74
CA GLN A 267 -4.13 -4.99 21.61
C GLN A 267 -3.03 -3.94 21.45
N HIS A 268 -2.78 -3.47 20.25
CA HIS A 268 -1.60 -2.67 19.93
C HIS A 268 -1.90 -1.24 19.47
N GLY A 269 -3.14 -0.95 19.10
CA GLY A 269 -3.57 0.35 18.57
C GLY A 269 -3.33 0.49 17.06
N THR A 270 -4.02 1.44 16.47
CA THR A 270 -4.07 1.64 15.02
C THR A 270 -2.71 2.04 14.44
N ASP A 271 -1.98 2.95 15.08
CA ASP A 271 -0.66 3.40 14.59
C ASP A 271 0.36 2.26 14.50
N ALA A 272 0.28 1.29 15.42
CA ALA A 272 1.15 0.13 15.40
C ALA A 272 0.91 -0.76 14.16
N VAL A 273 -0.34 -0.94 13.77
CA VAL A 273 -0.71 -1.70 12.56
C VAL A 273 -0.36 -0.91 11.29
N ARG A 274 -0.60 0.41 11.29
CA ARG A 274 -0.19 1.29 10.19
C ARG A 274 1.32 1.27 9.97
N TYR A 275 2.10 1.31 11.06
CA TYR A 275 3.55 1.19 11.01
C TYR A 275 4.00 -0.13 10.36
N TRP A 276 3.41 -1.27 10.78
CA TRP A 276 3.71 -2.57 10.17
C TRP A 276 3.42 -2.55 8.65
N ALA A 277 2.29 -2.01 8.25
CA ALA A 277 1.94 -1.91 6.83
C ALA A 277 2.91 -0.99 6.06
N ALA A 278 3.22 0.18 6.61
CA ALA A 278 4.11 1.17 5.99
C ALA A 278 5.59 0.73 5.96
N SER A 279 6.01 -0.16 6.86
CA SER A 279 7.37 -0.72 6.85
C SER A 279 7.59 -1.75 5.72
N SER A 280 6.52 -2.16 5.03
CA SER A 280 6.59 -3.11 3.92
C SER A 280 6.81 -2.36 2.60
N ARG A 281 7.80 -2.78 1.82
CA ARG A 281 8.10 -2.18 0.51
C ARG A 281 7.11 -2.64 -0.54
N LEU A 282 6.81 -1.77 -1.49
CA LEU A 282 6.03 -2.12 -2.67
C LEU A 282 6.66 -3.31 -3.41
N GLY A 283 5.83 -4.19 -3.94
CA GLY A 283 6.25 -5.39 -4.66
C GLY A 283 6.74 -6.56 -3.80
N ALA A 284 6.93 -6.35 -2.49
CA ALA A 284 7.39 -7.37 -1.56
C ALA A 284 6.24 -7.93 -0.72
N ASP A 285 6.29 -9.24 -0.45
CA ASP A 285 5.31 -9.89 0.42
C ASP A 285 5.58 -9.56 1.89
N ALA A 286 4.53 -9.18 2.62
CA ALA A 286 4.58 -8.87 4.04
C ALA A 286 4.14 -10.07 4.86
N ALA A 287 5.07 -10.67 5.62
CA ALA A 287 4.73 -11.75 6.55
C ALA A 287 4.09 -11.16 7.82
N PHE A 288 3.03 -11.80 8.29
CA PHE A 288 2.35 -11.44 9.52
C PHE A 288 2.21 -12.63 10.46
N ASP A 289 2.80 -12.51 11.65
CA ASP A 289 2.69 -13.48 12.73
C ASP A 289 1.81 -12.91 13.86
N PRO A 290 0.56 -13.39 14.02
CA PRO A 290 -0.33 -12.90 15.07
C PRO A 290 0.11 -13.27 16.49
N GLN A 291 0.92 -14.33 16.64
CA GLN A 291 1.42 -14.76 17.96
C GLN A 291 2.62 -13.92 18.39
N ASN A 292 3.45 -13.49 17.44
CA ASN A 292 4.60 -12.64 17.72
C ASN A 292 4.72 -11.48 16.72
N PRO A 293 3.83 -10.47 16.77
CA PRO A 293 3.79 -9.36 15.83
C PRO A 293 4.91 -8.34 16.11
N THR A 294 6.16 -8.71 15.84
CA THR A 294 7.34 -7.93 16.19
C THR A 294 7.30 -6.51 15.62
N GLN A 295 6.99 -6.35 14.33
CA GLN A 295 6.93 -5.02 13.69
C GLN A 295 5.80 -4.16 14.26
N VAL A 296 4.66 -4.76 14.60
CA VAL A 296 3.55 -4.05 15.26
C VAL A 296 3.97 -3.55 16.64
N LYS A 297 4.69 -4.38 17.41
CA LYS A 297 5.24 -3.97 18.73
C LYS A 297 6.25 -2.82 18.60
N ILE A 298 7.08 -2.82 17.56
CA ILE A 298 8.01 -1.72 17.26
C ILE A 298 7.22 -0.44 16.97
N GLY A 299 6.21 -0.49 16.10
CA GLY A 299 5.36 0.66 15.79
C GLY A 299 4.64 1.22 17.02
N ARG A 300 4.12 0.34 17.91
CA ARG A 300 3.52 0.79 19.18
C ARG A 300 4.53 1.52 20.05
N ARG A 301 5.74 0.98 20.18
CA ARG A 301 6.82 1.63 20.95
C ARG A 301 7.17 3.00 20.37
N LEU A 302 7.25 3.10 19.05
CA LEU A 302 7.53 4.37 18.37
C LEU A 302 6.42 5.40 18.64
N ALA A 303 5.15 5.03 18.50
CA ALA A 303 4.01 5.91 18.78
C ALA A 303 4.03 6.44 20.23
N ILE A 304 4.27 5.56 21.21
CA ILE A 304 4.41 5.96 22.62
C ILE A 304 5.62 6.89 22.82
N LYS A 305 6.74 6.62 22.13
CA LYS A 305 7.95 7.47 22.25
C LYS A 305 7.70 8.86 21.64
N VAL A 306 6.93 8.98 20.55
CA VAL A 306 6.51 10.26 19.97
C VAL A 306 5.77 11.11 21.00
N LEU A 307 4.75 10.54 21.65
CA LEU A 307 3.98 11.25 22.69
C LEU A 307 4.87 11.68 23.87
N ASN A 308 5.77 10.81 24.32
CA ASN A 308 6.68 11.12 25.43
C ASN A 308 7.72 12.19 25.05
N ALA A 309 8.27 12.14 23.84
CA ALA A 309 9.18 13.15 23.34
C ALA A 309 8.47 14.51 23.20
N ALA A 310 7.24 14.52 22.69
CA ALA A 310 6.44 15.73 22.61
C ALA A 310 6.19 16.36 24.00
N LYS A 311 5.75 15.57 24.99
CA LYS A 311 5.58 16.06 26.37
C LYS A 311 6.86 16.66 26.94
N PHE A 312 7.98 16.03 26.69
CA PHE A 312 9.27 16.51 27.15
C PHE A 312 9.66 17.84 26.48
N VAL A 313 9.62 17.90 25.16
CA VAL A 313 9.95 19.10 24.39
C VAL A 313 9.04 20.27 24.78
N LEU A 314 7.74 20.03 24.93
CA LEU A 314 6.75 21.07 25.25
C LEU A 314 6.86 21.58 26.70
N SER A 315 7.64 20.93 27.57
CA SER A 315 7.92 21.43 28.91
C SER A 315 8.89 22.62 28.93
N PHE A 316 9.57 22.90 27.81
CA PHE A 316 10.48 24.03 27.67
C PHE A 316 9.83 25.18 26.93
N PRO A 317 9.62 26.34 27.58
CA PRO A 317 9.10 27.52 26.90
C PRO A 317 10.15 28.07 25.91
N VAL A 318 9.71 28.39 24.72
CA VAL A 318 10.53 29.09 23.73
C VAL A 318 10.34 30.58 23.94
N PRO A 319 11.37 31.35 24.34
CA PRO A 319 11.28 32.80 24.51
C PRO A 319 10.96 33.51 23.18
N ALA A 320 10.25 34.61 23.25
CA ALA A 320 10.03 35.46 22.06
C ALA A 320 11.36 35.97 21.51
N GLY A 321 11.56 35.88 20.20
CA GLY A 321 12.79 36.27 19.53
C GLY A 321 13.99 35.31 19.78
N ALA A 322 13.73 34.09 20.24
CA ALA A 322 14.76 33.06 20.36
C ALA A 322 15.42 32.76 19.01
N GLU A 323 16.73 32.61 19.01
CA GLU A 323 17.52 32.20 17.85
C GLU A 323 18.35 30.96 18.16
N VAL A 324 18.65 30.15 17.14
CA VAL A 324 19.55 29.01 17.27
C VAL A 324 20.98 29.49 17.17
N THR A 325 21.64 29.59 18.30
CA THR A 325 23.02 30.13 18.43
C THR A 325 24.04 29.08 18.82
N HIS A 326 23.60 27.93 19.37
CA HIS A 326 24.51 26.89 19.84
C HIS A 326 24.84 25.92 18.72
N ALA A 327 26.13 25.58 18.58
CA ALA A 327 26.63 24.76 17.47
C ALA A 327 25.99 23.37 17.39
N LEU A 328 25.74 22.71 18.54
CA LEU A 328 25.09 21.40 18.60
C LEU A 328 23.62 21.48 18.12
N ASP A 329 22.89 22.57 18.45
CA ASP A 329 21.51 22.78 18.04
C ASP A 329 21.43 23.01 16.54
N ALA A 330 22.34 23.86 16.00
CA ALA A 330 22.46 24.08 14.57
C ALA A 330 22.82 22.80 13.80
N ALA A 331 23.72 21.97 14.36
CA ALA A 331 24.11 20.68 13.79
C ALA A 331 22.94 19.69 13.74
N MET A 332 22.11 19.64 14.78
CA MET A 332 20.90 18.82 14.81
C MET A 332 19.90 19.27 13.74
N LEU A 333 19.64 20.56 13.61
CA LEU A 333 18.73 21.10 12.59
C LEU A 333 19.28 20.88 11.18
N ALA A 334 20.59 21.01 10.95
CA ALA A 334 21.20 20.71 9.66
C ALA A 334 21.10 19.22 9.31
N THR A 335 21.17 18.33 10.31
CA THR A 335 20.94 16.89 10.10
C THR A 335 19.48 16.62 9.77
N LEU A 336 18.53 17.24 10.50
CA LEU A 336 17.10 17.12 10.24
C LEU A 336 16.72 17.64 8.84
N ASP A 337 17.33 18.72 8.39
CA ASP A 337 17.13 19.28 7.05
C ASP A 337 17.48 18.27 5.95
N ARG A 338 18.56 17.48 6.12
CA ARG A 338 18.88 16.36 5.23
C ARG A 338 17.81 15.26 5.29
N VAL A 339 17.33 14.93 6.48
CA VAL A 339 16.25 13.94 6.66
C VAL A 339 14.99 14.38 5.92
N VAL A 340 14.63 15.66 5.97
CA VAL A 340 13.48 16.21 5.22
C VAL A 340 13.70 16.02 3.72
N ARG A 341 14.88 16.36 3.18
CA ARG A 341 15.19 16.15 1.75
C ARG A 341 15.08 14.69 1.33
N ASP A 342 15.74 13.82 2.10
CA ASP A 342 15.83 12.40 1.77
C ASP A 342 14.46 11.70 1.91
N ALA A 343 13.67 12.04 2.94
CA ALA A 343 12.32 11.52 3.13
C ALA A 343 11.37 12.03 2.02
N THR A 344 11.47 13.30 1.64
CA THR A 344 10.69 13.87 0.54
C THR A 344 11.02 13.15 -0.77
N ALA A 345 12.30 13.00 -1.10
CA ALA A 345 12.73 12.29 -2.31
C ALA A 345 12.24 10.83 -2.33
N ALA A 346 12.22 10.15 -1.16
CA ALA A 346 11.70 8.79 -1.04
C ALA A 346 10.18 8.74 -1.26
N PHE A 347 9.40 9.69 -0.73
CA PHE A 347 7.96 9.77 -0.98
C PHE A 347 7.64 10.10 -2.44
N GLU A 348 8.37 11.03 -3.05
CA GLU A 348 8.24 11.34 -4.48
C GLU A 348 8.54 10.13 -5.39
N ALA A 349 9.43 9.24 -4.94
CA ALA A 349 9.72 7.97 -5.60
C ALA A 349 8.74 6.83 -5.22
N TYR A 350 7.66 7.11 -4.46
CA TYR A 350 6.73 6.13 -3.90
C TYR A 350 7.37 5.07 -2.99
N ASP A 351 8.59 5.30 -2.49
CA ASP A 351 9.25 4.43 -1.49
C ASP A 351 8.95 4.91 -0.06
N HIS A 352 7.69 4.78 0.35
CA HIS A 352 7.22 5.18 1.68
C HIS A 352 7.94 4.43 2.82
N ALA A 353 8.37 3.19 2.57
CA ALA A 353 9.12 2.41 3.56
C ALA A 353 10.50 3.02 3.81
N ARG A 354 11.17 3.52 2.77
CA ARG A 354 12.45 4.23 2.89
C ARG A 354 12.28 5.57 3.60
N ALA A 355 11.23 6.32 3.29
CA ALA A 355 10.92 7.56 3.97
C ALA A 355 10.71 7.35 5.48
N LEU A 356 9.96 6.30 5.87
CA LEU A 356 9.79 5.90 7.26
C LEU A 356 11.11 5.51 7.92
N GLU A 357 11.93 4.67 7.27
CA GLU A 357 13.24 4.21 7.77
C GLU A 357 14.17 5.39 8.09
N ILE A 358 14.30 6.35 7.17
CA ILE A 358 15.14 7.55 7.34
C ILE A 358 14.63 8.40 8.50
N THR A 359 13.33 8.66 8.54
CA THR A 359 12.70 9.49 9.56
C THR A 359 12.81 8.85 10.95
N GLU A 360 12.53 7.54 11.06
CA GLU A 360 12.61 6.81 12.31
C GLU A 360 14.04 6.74 12.85
N ALA A 361 15.04 6.48 11.99
CA ALA A 361 16.43 6.45 12.39
C ALA A 361 16.86 7.78 13.02
N PHE A 362 16.51 8.90 12.40
CA PHE A 362 16.78 10.22 12.96
C PHE A 362 15.95 10.50 14.23
N PHE A 363 14.70 10.07 14.28
CA PHE A 363 13.87 10.25 15.48
C PHE A 363 14.48 9.57 16.72
N TRP A 364 15.09 8.39 16.56
CA TRP A 364 15.82 7.73 17.64
C TRP A 364 17.10 8.50 18.03
N THR A 365 17.87 9.01 17.07
CA THR A 365 19.02 9.89 17.35
C THR A 365 18.58 11.15 18.08
N PHE A 366 17.48 11.76 17.65
CA PHE A 366 16.90 12.91 18.33
C PHE A 366 16.53 12.59 19.79
N CYS A 367 15.84 11.45 20.01
CA CYS A 367 15.36 11.09 21.35
C CYS A 367 16.43 10.58 22.30
N ASP A 368 17.35 9.75 21.80
CA ASP A 368 18.25 8.99 22.67
C ASP A 368 19.61 9.69 22.82
N ASP A 369 19.96 10.57 21.88
CA ASP A 369 21.22 11.33 21.94
C ASP A 369 20.98 12.83 22.14
N TYR A 370 20.36 13.51 21.17
CA TYR A 370 20.25 14.96 21.19
C TYR A 370 19.44 15.47 22.40
N LEU A 371 18.26 14.90 22.68
CA LEU A 371 17.47 15.27 23.86
C LEU A 371 18.25 15.13 25.16
N GLU A 372 19.01 14.07 25.30
CA GLU A 372 19.80 13.83 26.50
C GLU A 372 21.01 14.77 26.59
N LEU A 373 21.68 15.07 25.47
CA LEU A 373 22.79 16.01 25.41
C LEU A 373 22.39 17.42 25.88
N VAL A 374 21.27 17.94 25.35
CA VAL A 374 20.85 19.33 25.61
C VAL A 374 19.99 19.49 26.86
N LYS A 375 19.62 18.41 27.52
CA LYS A 375 18.64 18.35 28.61
C LYS A 375 18.96 19.32 29.75
N GLU A 376 20.19 19.32 30.22
CA GLU A 376 20.60 20.19 31.35
C GLU A 376 20.52 21.65 30.94
N ARG A 377 21.02 22.00 29.77
CA ARG A 377 20.96 23.35 29.22
C ARG A 377 19.53 23.82 29.00
N ALA A 378 18.64 22.93 28.51
CA ALA A 378 17.23 23.25 28.30
C ALA A 378 16.46 23.49 29.62
N TYR A 379 16.81 22.79 30.72
CA TYR A 379 16.24 23.01 32.05
C TYR A 379 16.78 24.25 32.77
N ASN A 380 18.02 24.63 32.49
CA ASN A 380 18.68 25.74 33.20
C ASN A 380 18.30 27.08 32.58
N GLN A 381 17.27 27.73 33.13
CA GLN A 381 16.77 29.03 32.65
C GLN A 381 17.78 30.17 32.73
N THR A 382 18.89 30.00 33.45
CA THR A 382 19.99 30.97 33.53
C THR A 382 21.08 30.73 32.50
N ASP A 383 21.01 29.60 31.76
CA ASP A 383 21.96 29.27 30.70
C ASP A 383 21.69 30.12 29.45
N VAL A 384 22.71 30.74 28.90
CA VAL A 384 22.64 31.58 27.69
C VAL A 384 22.17 30.73 26.49
N GLY A 385 22.42 29.45 26.45
CA GLY A 385 22.03 28.53 25.39
C GLY A 385 20.61 27.92 25.54
N GLN A 386 19.88 28.24 26.62
CA GLN A 386 18.54 27.68 26.89
C GLN A 386 17.56 27.98 25.76
N ALA A 387 17.49 29.26 25.33
CA ALA A 387 16.61 29.68 24.25
C ALA A 387 16.89 28.98 22.92
N SER A 388 18.19 28.78 22.61
CA SER A 388 18.64 28.02 21.43
C SER A 388 18.17 26.55 21.47
N ALA A 389 18.38 25.89 22.63
CA ALA A 389 17.93 24.51 22.82
C ALA A 389 16.40 24.38 22.71
N ALA A 390 15.64 25.24 23.39
CA ALA A 390 14.18 25.20 23.38
C ALA A 390 13.61 25.41 21.97
N LEU A 391 14.15 26.36 21.21
CA LEU A 391 13.74 26.61 19.82
C LEU A 391 14.08 25.44 18.91
N ALA A 392 15.32 24.90 19.00
CA ALA A 392 15.72 23.75 18.17
C ALA A 392 14.89 22.50 18.48
N LEU A 393 14.60 22.22 19.76
CA LEU A 393 13.72 21.13 20.17
C LEU A 393 12.29 21.29 19.61
N ARG A 394 11.72 22.51 19.69
CA ARG A 394 10.38 22.79 19.17
C ARG A 394 10.31 22.64 17.65
N THR A 395 11.30 23.17 16.94
CA THR A 395 11.41 23.06 15.47
C THR A 395 11.54 21.60 15.04
N ALA A 396 12.38 20.84 15.71
CA ALA A 396 12.54 19.41 15.41
C ALA A 396 11.25 18.62 15.70
N LEU A 397 10.56 18.88 16.81
CA LEU A 397 9.29 18.24 17.12
C LEU A 397 8.25 18.49 16.02
N SER A 398 8.01 19.76 15.67
CA SER A 398 7.05 20.13 14.61
C SER A 398 7.38 19.44 13.28
N THR A 399 8.65 19.41 12.89
CA THR A 399 9.09 18.75 11.65
C THR A 399 8.89 17.23 11.70
N LEU A 400 9.32 16.58 12.78
CA LEU A 400 9.20 15.13 12.93
C LEU A 400 7.75 14.65 13.02
N LEU A 401 6.86 15.41 13.66
CA LEU A 401 5.43 15.08 13.68
C LEU A 401 4.85 15.07 12.26
N ARG A 402 5.18 16.06 11.43
CA ARG A 402 4.72 16.12 10.03
C ARG A 402 5.31 14.98 9.17
N LEU A 403 6.59 14.64 9.35
CA LEU A 403 7.23 13.54 8.64
C LEU A 403 6.63 12.17 9.03
N LEU A 404 6.22 11.99 10.28
CA LEU A 404 5.65 10.73 10.80
C LEU A 404 4.13 10.64 10.63
N ALA A 405 3.42 11.76 10.41
CA ALA A 405 1.96 11.80 10.30
C ALA A 405 1.36 10.84 9.27
N PRO A 406 1.96 10.60 8.09
CA PRO A 406 1.43 9.63 7.14
C PRO A 406 1.38 8.19 7.69
N VAL A 407 2.21 7.86 8.68
CA VAL A 407 2.33 6.52 9.26
C VAL A 407 1.69 6.45 10.65
N LEU A 408 2.08 7.30 11.57
CA LEU A 408 1.60 7.35 12.96
C LEU A 408 0.50 8.42 13.10
N ALA A 409 -0.58 8.26 12.35
CA ALA A 409 -1.59 9.28 12.15
C ALA A 409 -2.24 9.79 13.46
N PHE A 410 -2.46 8.91 14.44
CA PHE A 410 -3.14 9.27 15.68
C PHE A 410 -2.19 9.85 16.73
N ALA A 411 -1.01 9.27 16.91
CA ALA A 411 -0.04 9.77 17.88
C ALA A 411 0.52 11.13 17.50
N THR A 412 0.71 11.38 16.20
CA THR A 412 1.18 12.68 15.73
C THR A 412 0.11 13.76 15.84
N GLU A 413 -1.14 13.43 15.54
CA GLU A 413 -2.29 14.34 15.70
C GLU A 413 -2.48 14.71 17.17
N GLU A 414 -2.47 13.73 18.06
CA GLU A 414 -2.57 13.96 19.50
C GLU A 414 -1.45 14.89 19.99
N ALA A 415 -0.20 14.62 19.63
CA ALA A 415 0.95 15.44 20.02
C ALA A 415 0.87 16.87 19.41
N TRP A 416 0.42 16.98 18.17
CA TRP A 416 0.24 18.26 17.47
C TRP A 416 -0.77 19.17 18.17
N SER A 417 -1.91 18.62 18.55
CA SER A 417 -2.99 19.35 19.23
C SER A 417 -2.60 19.96 20.58
N TRP A 418 -1.46 19.59 21.15
CA TRP A 418 -0.99 20.15 22.41
C TRP A 418 -0.33 21.52 22.26
N PHE A 419 0.04 21.95 21.04
CA PHE A 419 0.80 23.18 20.85
C PHE A 419 0.54 23.92 19.53
N GLU A 420 -0.21 23.35 18.62
CA GLU A 420 -0.61 23.95 17.34
C GLU A 420 -2.12 23.86 17.16
N ASP A 421 -2.69 24.87 16.51
CA ASP A 421 -4.08 24.87 16.10
C ASP A 421 -4.25 24.08 14.79
N GLY A 422 -5.44 23.49 14.59
CA GLY A 422 -5.73 22.68 13.41
C GLY A 422 -5.15 21.26 13.50
N SER A 423 -5.07 20.57 12.37
CA SER A 423 -4.62 19.19 12.28
C SER A 423 -3.25 19.06 11.62
N VAL A 424 -2.41 18.16 12.13
CA VAL A 424 -1.12 17.83 11.48
C VAL A 424 -1.33 17.31 10.05
N HIS A 425 -2.49 16.70 9.78
CA HIS A 425 -2.83 16.15 8.46
C HIS A 425 -3.20 17.20 7.41
N THR A 426 -3.49 18.43 7.84
CA THR A 426 -3.74 19.59 6.96
C THR A 426 -2.59 20.59 6.98
N ALA A 427 -1.59 20.37 7.84
CA ALA A 427 -0.38 21.17 7.86
C ALA A 427 0.48 20.93 6.62
N SER A 428 1.20 21.95 6.17
CA SER A 428 2.13 21.82 5.04
C SER A 428 3.24 20.83 5.34
N TRP A 429 3.61 20.05 4.32
CA TRP A 429 4.80 19.20 4.42
C TRP A 429 6.05 20.02 4.76
N PRO A 430 6.97 19.53 5.60
CA PRO A 430 8.16 20.29 5.94
C PRO A 430 9.05 20.49 4.72
N GLU A 431 9.43 21.75 4.50
CA GLU A 431 10.31 22.12 3.40
C GLU A 431 11.76 22.19 3.88
N PRO A 432 12.72 21.72 3.05
CA PRO A 432 14.14 21.91 3.32
C PRO A 432 14.51 23.39 3.28
N VAL A 433 15.49 23.81 4.07
CA VAL A 433 16.02 25.17 4.02
C VAL A 433 16.77 25.38 2.70
N GLU A 434 16.46 26.45 1.97
CA GLU A 434 17.15 26.80 0.73
C GLU A 434 18.65 27.02 1.02
N GLY A 435 19.53 26.37 0.26
CA GLY A 435 20.97 26.38 0.51
C GLY A 435 21.45 25.48 1.66
N GLY A 436 20.54 24.80 2.36
CA GLY A 436 20.79 23.96 3.54
C GLY A 436 20.72 24.74 4.85
N ALA A 437 20.23 24.08 5.91
CA ALA A 437 20.22 24.67 7.25
C ALA A 437 21.66 24.95 7.72
N PRO A 438 21.90 26.09 8.38
CA PRO A 438 23.22 26.39 8.92
C PRO A 438 23.59 25.40 10.03
N GLY A 439 24.85 24.98 10.05
CA GLY A 439 25.37 24.03 11.04
C GLY A 439 26.18 22.89 10.41
N ASP A 440 27.10 22.34 11.18
CA ASP A 440 27.89 21.18 10.78
C ASP A 440 27.31 19.91 11.43
N PRO A 441 26.65 19.01 10.64
CA PRO A 441 26.16 17.74 11.14
C PRO A 441 27.22 16.88 11.85
N GLY A 442 28.50 17.09 11.56
CA GLY A 442 29.61 16.41 12.21
C GLY A 442 29.64 16.65 13.72
N VAL A 443 29.17 17.80 14.19
CA VAL A 443 29.12 18.11 15.64
C VAL A 443 28.11 17.19 16.34
N LEU A 444 26.91 16.99 15.80
CA LEU A 444 25.94 16.03 16.38
C LEU A 444 26.47 14.60 16.29
N ALA A 445 27.03 14.20 15.15
CA ALA A 445 27.55 12.85 14.97
C ALA A 445 28.67 12.53 15.97
N ALA A 446 29.63 13.45 16.16
CA ALA A 446 30.71 13.30 17.12
C ALA A 446 30.20 13.26 18.57
N ALA A 447 29.27 14.14 18.95
CA ALA A 447 28.67 14.19 20.27
C ALA A 447 27.86 12.93 20.59
N SER A 448 27.06 12.42 19.63
CA SER A 448 26.34 11.15 19.78
C SER A 448 27.28 9.96 19.96
N ALA A 449 28.35 9.88 19.16
CA ALA A 449 29.35 8.82 19.30
C ALA A 449 30.08 8.88 20.65
N ALA A 450 30.43 10.08 21.12
CA ALA A 450 31.03 10.27 22.43
C ALA A 450 30.07 9.84 23.56
N LEU A 451 28.78 10.21 23.48
CA LEU A 451 27.77 9.80 24.46
C LEU A 451 27.60 8.29 24.50
N ILE A 452 27.59 7.60 23.35
CA ILE A 452 27.56 6.13 23.27
C ILE A 452 28.80 5.54 23.93
N GLY A 453 29.99 6.10 23.68
CA GLY A 453 31.25 5.67 24.31
C GLY A 453 31.23 5.82 25.85
N ILE A 454 30.72 6.95 26.34
CA ILE A 454 30.57 7.21 27.80
C ILE A 454 29.60 6.21 28.44
N ARG A 455 28.45 5.98 27.82
CA ARG A 455 27.43 5.02 28.30
C ARG A 455 28.00 3.59 28.34
N ARG A 456 28.75 3.22 27.31
CA ARG A 456 29.43 1.91 27.24
C ARG A 456 30.48 1.76 28.35
N ALA A 457 31.33 2.73 28.55
CA ALA A 457 32.36 2.70 29.59
C ALA A 457 31.75 2.56 30.99
N LYS A 458 30.67 3.28 31.31
CA LYS A 458 29.93 3.12 32.57
C LYS A 458 29.32 1.71 32.70
N THR A 459 28.78 1.15 31.63
CA THR A 459 28.22 -0.21 31.65
C THR A 459 29.29 -1.28 31.85
N GLU A 460 30.43 -1.17 31.18
CA GLU A 460 31.58 -2.07 31.35
C GLU A 460 32.14 -2.02 32.77
N ALA A 461 32.16 -0.83 33.40
CA ALA A 461 32.50 -0.64 34.81
C ALA A 461 31.39 -1.08 35.78
N LYS A 462 30.26 -1.61 35.29
CA LYS A 462 29.05 -1.98 36.06
C LYS A 462 28.50 -0.82 36.92
N ALA A 463 28.73 0.41 36.51
CA ALA A 463 28.27 1.60 37.17
C ALA A 463 26.89 2.06 36.61
N SER A 464 26.13 2.79 37.43
CA SER A 464 24.90 3.46 36.98
C SER A 464 25.23 4.52 35.94
N GLN A 465 24.32 4.72 34.97
CA GLN A 465 24.44 5.84 34.03
C GLN A 465 24.47 7.20 34.75
N LYS A 466 23.98 7.27 35.97
CA LYS A 466 23.99 8.47 36.82
C LYS A 466 25.31 8.68 37.57
N THR A 467 26.21 7.70 37.59
CA THR A 467 27.51 7.80 38.30
C THR A 467 28.31 8.94 37.69
N PRO A 468 28.82 9.90 38.51
CA PRO A 468 29.67 10.96 38.02
C PRO A 468 31.02 10.40 37.52
N VAL A 469 31.59 11.09 36.53
CA VAL A 469 32.92 10.79 35.97
C VAL A 469 33.90 11.86 36.44
N ALA A 470 34.94 11.46 37.17
CA ALA A 470 35.96 12.39 37.63
C ALA A 470 36.79 12.91 36.44
N ARG A 471 37.24 12.00 35.58
CA ARG A 471 38.02 12.33 34.38
C ARG A 471 37.64 11.43 33.23
N LEU A 472 37.47 12.04 32.03
CA LEU A 472 37.26 11.36 30.75
C LEU A 472 38.29 11.85 29.74
N VAL A 473 38.94 10.93 29.02
CA VAL A 473 39.83 11.25 27.90
C VAL A 473 39.24 10.65 26.63
N LEU A 474 38.92 11.51 25.66
CA LEU A 474 38.48 11.13 24.33
C LEU A 474 39.59 11.41 23.33
N GLY A 475 40.01 10.38 22.60
CA GLY A 475 40.93 10.49 21.46
C GLY A 475 40.21 10.41 20.16
N GLY A 476 40.68 11.14 19.12
CA GLY A 476 40.08 11.11 17.79
C GLY A 476 40.93 11.83 16.78
N ASP A 477 40.47 11.82 15.53
CA ASP A 477 41.04 12.69 14.48
C ASP A 477 40.73 14.18 14.79
N ASP A 478 41.51 15.07 14.18
CA ASP A 478 41.42 16.49 14.48
C ASP A 478 40.07 17.11 14.15
N VAL A 479 39.35 16.59 13.11
CA VAL A 479 38.00 17.06 12.72
C VAL A 479 36.99 16.68 13.79
N THR A 480 37.01 15.43 14.23
CA THR A 480 36.15 14.90 15.30
C THR A 480 36.42 15.64 16.62
N ILE A 481 37.67 15.88 16.99
CA ILE A 481 38.02 16.63 18.22
C ILE A 481 37.56 18.09 18.14
N ALA A 482 37.70 18.75 16.98
CA ALA A 482 37.20 20.09 16.79
C ALA A 482 35.65 20.15 16.94
N ALA A 483 34.93 19.17 16.40
CA ALA A 483 33.48 19.05 16.54
C ALA A 483 33.06 18.80 18.01
N LEU A 484 33.78 17.94 18.76
CA LEU A 484 33.52 17.68 20.17
C LEU A 484 33.72 18.92 21.06
N ARG A 485 34.68 19.79 20.74
CA ARG A 485 34.89 21.05 21.47
C ARG A 485 33.67 21.96 21.39
N LEU A 486 32.94 21.95 20.28
CA LEU A 486 31.70 22.74 20.09
C LEU A 486 30.54 22.21 20.94
N ALA A 487 30.59 20.95 21.39
CA ALA A 487 29.58 20.31 22.22
C ALA A 487 30.09 19.96 23.63
N GLU A 488 31.27 20.48 24.04
CA GLU A 488 31.94 20.11 25.28
C GLU A 488 31.07 20.31 26.52
N GLY A 489 30.36 21.43 26.61
CA GLY A 489 29.46 21.75 27.72
C GLY A 489 28.36 20.71 27.89
N ASP A 490 27.67 20.38 26.80
CA ASP A 490 26.56 19.41 26.78
C ASP A 490 27.07 17.98 27.08
N LEU A 491 28.26 17.62 26.57
CA LEU A 491 28.91 16.33 26.90
C LEU A 491 29.28 16.22 28.37
N LYS A 492 29.86 17.26 28.97
CA LYS A 492 30.17 17.30 30.38
C LYS A 492 28.93 17.18 31.25
N ALA A 493 27.86 17.89 30.86
CA ALA A 493 26.58 17.86 31.56
C ALA A 493 25.93 16.45 31.52
N VAL A 494 25.73 15.88 30.33
CA VAL A 494 25.07 14.57 30.19
C VAL A 494 25.88 13.43 30.79
N GLY A 495 27.22 13.47 30.67
CA GLY A 495 28.12 12.49 31.21
C GLY A 495 28.38 12.64 32.71
N ARG A 496 28.01 13.79 33.30
CA ARG A 496 28.39 14.24 34.65
C ARG A 496 29.92 14.19 34.84
N ILE A 497 30.63 14.80 33.85
CA ILE A 497 32.08 14.75 33.74
C ILE A 497 32.67 16.00 34.38
N ALA A 498 33.54 15.82 35.40
CA ALA A 498 34.23 16.93 36.02
C ALA A 498 35.36 17.46 35.12
N GLU A 499 36.19 16.57 34.59
CA GLU A 499 37.31 16.88 33.73
C GLU A 499 37.19 16.12 32.41
N LEU A 500 37.12 16.87 31.27
CA LEU A 500 37.11 16.30 29.92
C LEU A 500 38.37 16.71 29.19
N GLU A 501 39.12 15.72 28.70
CA GLU A 501 40.31 15.92 27.90
C GLU A 501 40.06 15.40 26.46
N LEU A 502 40.35 16.23 25.47
CA LEU A 502 40.16 15.95 24.06
C LEU A 502 41.52 15.89 23.36
N VAL A 503 41.95 14.71 22.89
CA VAL A 503 43.27 14.41 22.34
C VAL A 503 43.13 14.15 20.83
N GLY A 504 43.77 15.01 20.01
CA GLY A 504 43.82 14.86 18.57
C GLY A 504 44.89 13.90 18.06
N GLY A 505 44.94 13.67 16.73
CA GLY A 505 45.96 12.89 16.05
C GLY A 505 45.71 11.37 16.00
N GLY A 506 44.51 10.90 16.43
CA GLY A 506 44.09 9.50 16.32
C GLY A 506 43.31 9.19 15.02
N GLU A 507 43.03 7.90 14.81
CA GLU A 507 42.10 7.43 13.79
C GLU A 507 40.74 7.11 14.45
N GLY A 508 39.72 7.95 14.20
CA GLY A 508 38.37 7.77 14.74
C GLY A 508 38.24 8.09 16.23
N LEU A 509 37.01 8.08 16.73
CA LEU A 509 36.70 8.41 18.12
C LEU A 509 36.84 7.20 19.03
N VAL A 510 37.66 7.33 20.12
CA VAL A 510 37.85 6.31 21.13
C VAL A 510 37.81 6.91 22.53
N VAL A 511 37.25 6.18 23.49
CA VAL A 511 37.42 6.48 24.94
C VAL A 511 38.74 5.91 25.37
N GLN A 512 39.73 6.77 25.61
CA GLN A 512 41.09 6.37 25.99
C GLN A 512 41.20 6.10 27.50
N ALA A 513 40.50 6.89 28.32
CA ALA A 513 40.42 6.68 29.75
C ALA A 513 39.11 7.18 30.33
N VAL A 514 38.60 6.48 31.35
CA VAL A 514 37.47 6.90 32.17
C VAL A 514 37.76 6.62 33.62
N GLU A 515 37.66 7.64 34.46
CA GLU A 515 37.80 7.53 35.91
C GLU A 515 36.47 7.92 36.54
N LEU A 516 35.79 6.96 37.17
CA LEU A 516 34.53 7.22 37.85
C LEU A 516 34.81 7.91 39.19
N ALA A 517 33.97 8.86 39.57
CA ALA A 517 34.05 9.43 40.91
C ALA A 517 33.65 8.38 41.96
N PRO A 518 34.28 8.39 43.15
CA PRO A 518 33.87 7.50 44.23
C PRO A 518 32.38 7.72 44.56
N GLU A 519 31.68 6.65 44.88
CA GLU A 519 30.29 6.75 45.36
C GLU A 519 30.30 7.58 46.65
N ALA A 520 29.49 8.64 46.70
CA ALA A 520 29.39 9.54 47.85
C ALA A 520 28.53 8.91 48.95
#